data_44c5ec07ea0e015a53647f41ad933480
#
_entry.id   44c5ec07ea0e015a53647f41ad933480
#
_cell.length_a   1.000
_cell.length_b   1.000
_cell.length_c   1.000
_cell.angle_alpha   90.00
_cell.angle_beta   90.00
_cell.angle_gamma   90.00
#
_symmetry.space_group_name_H-M   'P 1'
#
loop_
_entity.id
_entity.type
_entity.pdbx_description
1 polymer ?
#
loop_
_entity_poly.entity_id
_entity_poly.type
_entity_poly.pdbx_seq_one_letter_code
_entity_poly.pdbx_strand_id
1 'polypeptide(L)'
;MPCYASDIIKLAQEEVGYKEKQSNSQLYDKEANSGNKNWNKYADWIVKNYPNFYNGRKGGSPWCDIFVDYLFLKCFGYKDALRLLCQPEKSLGAACRYSLKYYQKKGQFGKEPKIGSQIFFNDAAGVSHHTGIVENFDTSKVYTIEGNQGNQVCRKTYSRNYNRIAGYGY
;
A
#
# COMPACT_ATOMS: atom_id res chain seq x y z
N MET A 1 18.02 13.25 5.10
CA MET A 1 17.94 12.53 6.39
C MET A 1 17.43 11.11 6.10
N PRO A 2 17.91 10.08 6.80
CA PRO A 2 17.39 8.73 6.63
C PRO A 2 15.92 8.67 7.04
N CYS A 3 15.08 7.95 6.29
CA CYS A 3 13.67 7.74 6.59
C CYS A 3 13.51 6.52 7.51
N TYR A 4 12.63 6.62 8.50
CA TYR A 4 12.35 5.58 9.48
C TYR A 4 10.91 5.09 9.39
N ALA A 5 10.57 4.02 10.11
CA ALA A 5 9.19 3.51 10.18
C ALA A 5 8.20 4.58 10.68
N SER A 6 8.63 5.47 11.58
CA SER A 6 7.83 6.61 12.05
C SER A 6 7.50 7.60 10.94
N ASP A 7 8.41 7.82 10.00
CA ASP A 7 8.21 8.79 8.91
C ASP A 7 7.22 8.28 7.87
N ILE A 8 7.30 6.99 7.52
CA ILE A 8 6.34 6.37 6.60
C ILE A 8 4.93 6.35 7.21
N ILE A 9 4.82 6.11 8.53
CA ILE A 9 3.53 6.16 9.22
C ILE A 9 2.98 7.59 9.24
N LYS A 10 3.81 8.59 9.52
CA LYS A 10 3.40 10.00 9.47
C LYS A 10 2.88 10.37 8.07
N LEU A 11 3.61 9.98 7.03
CA LEU A 11 3.17 10.19 5.65
C LEU A 11 1.82 9.53 5.36
N ALA A 12 1.62 8.27 5.81
CA ALA A 12 0.35 7.58 5.66
C ALA A 12 -0.80 8.28 6.40
N GLN A 13 -0.54 8.80 7.62
CA GLN A 13 -1.51 9.56 8.40
C GLN A 13 -1.95 10.85 7.70
N GLU A 14 -1.02 11.55 7.04
CA GLU A 14 -1.32 12.76 6.27
C GLU A 14 -2.23 12.47 5.07
N GLU A 15 -2.25 11.24 4.56
CA GLU A 15 -3.08 10.81 3.44
C GLU A 15 -4.52 10.41 3.85
N VAL A 16 -4.78 10.15 5.12
CA VAL A 16 -6.12 9.76 5.61
C VAL A 16 -7.16 10.78 5.17
N GLY A 17 -8.28 10.29 4.63
CA GLY A 17 -9.36 11.09 4.06
C GLY A 17 -9.21 11.40 2.56
N TYR A 18 -8.10 10.99 1.91
CA TYR A 18 -8.00 11.10 0.46
C TYR A 18 -9.05 10.19 -0.21
N LYS A 19 -9.86 10.77 -1.10
CA LYS A 19 -10.93 10.09 -1.83
C LYS A 19 -10.50 9.74 -3.25
N GLU A 20 -10.81 8.52 -3.67
CA GLU A 20 -10.69 8.07 -5.05
C GLU A 20 -11.39 9.03 -6.02
N LYS A 21 -10.89 9.12 -7.25
CA LYS A 21 -11.40 10.04 -8.25
C LYS A 21 -12.24 9.35 -9.32
N GLN A 22 -13.23 10.08 -9.80
CA GLN A 22 -14.11 9.67 -10.89
C GLN A 22 -13.38 9.66 -12.23
N SER A 23 -12.38 10.51 -12.41
CA SER A 23 -11.63 10.66 -13.65
C SER A 23 -10.18 11.10 -13.37
N ASN A 24 -9.35 11.12 -14.41
CA ASN A 24 -7.97 11.63 -14.35
C ASN A 24 -7.92 13.17 -14.25
N SER A 25 -8.63 13.73 -13.27
CA SER A 25 -8.70 15.17 -13.03
C SER A 25 -8.69 15.45 -11.53
N GLN A 26 -8.09 16.56 -11.13
CA GLN A 26 -8.01 17.01 -9.73
C GLN A 26 -7.43 15.93 -8.79
N LEU A 27 -6.47 15.15 -9.28
CA LEU A 27 -5.92 13.99 -8.56
C LEU A 27 -5.30 14.35 -7.21
N TYR A 28 -4.73 15.55 -7.07
CA TYR A 28 -4.01 15.98 -5.88
C TYR A 28 -4.87 16.70 -4.84
N ASP A 29 -6.11 17.01 -5.16
CA ASP A 29 -7.09 17.46 -4.16
C ASP A 29 -7.63 16.26 -3.39
N LYS A 30 -7.79 16.38 -2.07
CA LYS A 30 -8.25 15.24 -1.25
C LYS A 30 -9.69 14.83 -1.53
N GLU A 31 -10.57 15.78 -1.81
CA GLU A 31 -12.01 15.56 -1.86
C GLU A 31 -12.63 15.78 -3.24
N ALA A 32 -12.08 16.73 -4.01
CA ALA A 32 -12.63 17.06 -5.32
C ALA A 32 -12.66 15.87 -6.27
N ASN A 33 -13.62 15.86 -7.19
CA ASN A 33 -13.82 14.81 -8.21
C ASN A 33 -13.91 13.40 -7.61
N SER A 34 -14.49 13.26 -6.41
CA SER A 34 -14.64 11.99 -5.73
C SER A 34 -15.50 11.01 -6.54
N GLY A 35 -15.13 9.74 -6.57
CA GLY A 35 -15.83 8.72 -7.32
C GLY A 35 -15.37 7.30 -7.02
N ASN A 36 -15.55 6.41 -7.99
CA ASN A 36 -15.29 4.98 -7.89
C ASN A 36 -14.63 4.40 -9.16
N LYS A 37 -13.79 5.19 -9.84
CA LYS A 37 -13.12 4.78 -11.09
C LYS A 37 -11.62 4.52 -10.92
N ASN A 38 -11.18 4.32 -9.69
CA ASN A 38 -9.81 4.01 -9.33
C ASN A 38 -8.76 5.06 -9.74
N TRP A 39 -9.16 6.25 -10.16
CA TRP A 39 -8.20 7.32 -10.41
C TRP A 39 -7.70 7.90 -9.09
N ASN A 40 -6.39 8.08 -8.98
CA ASN A 40 -5.76 8.53 -7.75
C ASN A 40 -4.39 9.18 -8.02
N LYS A 41 -3.96 10.02 -7.09
CA LYS A 41 -2.65 10.71 -7.19
C LYS A 41 -1.45 9.78 -7.03
N TYR A 42 -1.60 8.65 -6.34
CA TYR A 42 -0.48 7.75 -6.03
C TYR A 42 0.07 7.08 -7.29
N ALA A 43 -0.82 6.54 -8.13
CA ALA A 43 -0.46 5.97 -9.43
C ALA A 43 0.13 7.03 -10.37
N ASP A 44 -0.46 8.23 -10.40
CA ASP A 44 0.04 9.35 -11.20
C ASP A 44 1.44 9.78 -10.76
N TRP A 45 1.64 9.94 -9.46
CA TRP A 45 2.93 10.33 -8.90
C TRP A 45 4.03 9.30 -9.18
N ILE A 46 3.72 7.99 -9.01
CA ILE A 46 4.69 6.92 -9.27
C ILE A 46 5.11 6.93 -10.74
N VAL A 47 4.17 7.00 -11.68
CA VAL A 47 4.52 6.97 -13.10
C VAL A 47 5.32 8.21 -13.56
N LYS A 48 5.08 9.36 -12.94
CA LYS A 48 5.80 10.59 -13.23
C LYS A 48 7.23 10.58 -12.70
N ASN A 49 7.44 10.06 -11.50
CA ASN A 49 8.75 10.09 -10.84
C ASN A 49 9.58 8.82 -11.09
N TYR A 50 8.92 7.67 -11.25
CA TYR A 50 9.55 6.35 -11.38
C TYR A 50 8.87 5.50 -12.46
N PRO A 51 8.97 5.87 -13.76
CA PRO A 51 8.21 5.23 -14.85
C PRO A 51 8.52 3.74 -15.03
N ASN A 52 9.67 3.27 -14.54
CA ASN A 52 10.08 1.86 -14.60
C ASN A 52 9.76 1.07 -13.32
N PHE A 53 9.08 1.65 -12.35
CA PHE A 53 8.73 0.94 -11.12
C PHE A 53 7.76 -0.21 -11.41
N TYR A 54 6.69 0.06 -12.16
CA TYR A 54 5.75 -0.96 -12.60
C TYR A 54 5.99 -1.39 -14.07
N ASN A 55 5.42 -2.51 -14.45
CA ASN A 55 5.39 -3.01 -15.82
C ASN A 55 4.48 -2.22 -16.78
N GLY A 56 3.98 -1.06 -16.37
CA GLY A 56 3.13 -0.18 -17.14
C GLY A 56 2.35 0.79 -16.26
N ARG A 57 1.58 1.68 -16.88
CA ARG A 57 0.75 2.66 -16.17
C ARG A 57 -0.37 1.97 -15.39
N LYS A 58 -0.71 2.48 -14.22
CA LYS A 58 -1.72 1.93 -13.30
C LYS A 58 -2.88 2.89 -13.00
N GLY A 59 -3.02 3.98 -13.74
CA GLY A 59 -4.18 4.86 -13.62
C GLY A 59 -5.48 4.09 -13.89
N GLY A 60 -6.50 4.28 -13.04
CA GLY A 60 -7.77 3.55 -13.14
C GLY A 60 -7.71 2.08 -12.69
N SER A 61 -6.61 1.63 -12.08
CA SER A 61 -6.49 0.29 -11.49
C SER A 61 -6.74 0.34 -9.98
N PRO A 62 -7.19 -0.77 -9.33
CA PRO A 62 -7.25 -0.87 -7.87
C PRO A 62 -5.92 -0.44 -7.25
N TRP A 63 -5.97 0.36 -6.19
CA TRP A 63 -4.80 1.11 -5.73
C TRP A 63 -4.41 0.91 -4.26
N CYS A 64 -4.89 -0.15 -3.61
CA CYS A 64 -4.49 -0.45 -2.24
C CYS A 64 -2.98 -0.71 -2.13
N ASP A 65 -2.42 -1.49 -3.05
CA ASP A 65 -0.98 -1.78 -3.09
C ASP A 65 -0.19 -0.58 -3.61
N ILE A 66 -0.71 0.12 -4.63
CA ILE A 66 -0.11 1.35 -5.16
C ILE A 66 0.06 2.42 -4.06
N PHE A 67 -0.89 2.51 -3.14
CA PHE A 67 -0.79 3.41 -1.99
C PHE A 67 0.41 3.06 -1.09
N VAL A 68 0.60 1.79 -0.78
CA VAL A 68 1.76 1.33 0.03
C VAL A 68 3.06 1.60 -0.72
N ASP A 69 3.14 1.23 -2.00
CA ASP A 69 4.32 1.49 -2.83
C ASP A 69 4.67 3.00 -2.90
N TYR A 70 3.65 3.85 -3.03
CA TYR A 70 3.84 5.31 -2.99
C TYR A 70 4.49 5.76 -1.67
N LEU A 71 4.01 5.26 -0.53
CA LEU A 71 4.57 5.60 0.77
C LEU A 71 6.07 5.25 0.86
N PHE A 72 6.43 4.04 0.43
CA PHE A 72 7.82 3.58 0.43
C PHE A 72 8.69 4.39 -0.53
N LEU A 73 8.23 4.61 -1.75
CA LEU A 73 8.97 5.40 -2.75
C LEU A 73 9.16 6.86 -2.30
N LYS A 74 8.12 7.46 -1.72
CA LYS A 74 8.16 8.84 -1.23
C LYS A 74 9.11 9.01 -0.05
N CYS A 75 9.11 8.03 0.86
CA CYS A 75 9.90 8.06 2.08
C CYS A 75 11.36 7.67 1.84
N PHE A 76 11.60 6.57 1.14
CA PHE A 76 12.93 5.94 1.05
C PHE A 76 13.64 6.17 -0.29
N GLY A 77 12.92 6.66 -1.30
CA GLY A 77 13.44 6.77 -2.67
C GLY A 77 13.49 5.42 -3.40
N TYR A 78 13.85 5.46 -4.69
CA TYR A 78 13.68 4.34 -5.61
C TYR A 78 14.39 3.05 -5.20
N LYS A 79 15.70 3.13 -4.97
CA LYS A 79 16.54 1.93 -4.68
C LYS A 79 16.15 1.26 -3.36
N ASP A 80 15.97 2.07 -2.32
CA ASP A 80 15.62 1.53 -1.01
C ASP A 80 14.18 1.04 -0.96
N ALA A 81 13.24 1.70 -1.65
CA ALA A 81 11.87 1.20 -1.78
C ALA A 81 11.84 -0.16 -2.47
N LEU A 82 12.51 -0.35 -3.61
CA LEU A 82 12.59 -1.67 -4.26
C LEU A 82 13.14 -2.75 -3.33
N ARG A 83 14.20 -2.42 -2.57
CA ARG A 83 14.81 -3.35 -1.62
C ARG A 83 13.88 -3.71 -0.46
N LEU A 84 13.24 -2.70 0.15
CA LEU A 84 12.34 -2.88 1.30
C LEU A 84 11.03 -3.58 0.93
N LEU A 85 10.47 -3.27 -0.24
CA LEU A 85 9.29 -3.93 -0.80
C LEU A 85 9.60 -5.30 -1.45
N CYS A 86 10.88 -5.68 -1.51
CA CYS A 86 11.34 -6.88 -2.21
C CYS A 86 10.96 -6.93 -3.70
N GLN A 87 10.62 -5.81 -4.30
CA GLN A 87 10.13 -5.71 -5.68
C GLN A 87 11.28 -5.55 -6.69
N PRO A 88 11.19 -6.17 -7.89
CA PRO A 88 12.08 -5.86 -9.00
C PRO A 88 11.63 -4.58 -9.73
N GLU A 89 12.47 -4.04 -10.59
CA GLU A 89 12.03 -3.08 -11.59
C GLU A 89 10.99 -3.68 -12.52
N LYS A 90 10.11 -2.85 -13.09
CA LYS A 90 8.97 -3.27 -13.93
C LYS A 90 8.10 -4.30 -13.22
N SER A 91 7.90 -4.07 -11.92
CA SER A 91 7.19 -4.93 -11.00
C SER A 91 5.73 -5.17 -11.40
N LEU A 92 5.20 -6.30 -10.99
CA LEU A 92 3.77 -6.62 -10.98
C LEU A 92 3.11 -6.24 -9.63
N GLY A 93 3.85 -5.56 -8.74
CA GLY A 93 3.48 -5.27 -7.36
C GLY A 93 2.32 -4.29 -7.17
N ALA A 94 1.74 -3.73 -8.24
CA ALA A 94 0.46 -3.03 -8.13
C ALA A 94 -0.70 -3.98 -7.78
N ALA A 95 -0.48 -5.28 -7.77
CA ALA A 95 -1.45 -6.30 -7.40
C ALA A 95 -0.93 -7.11 -6.19
N CYS A 96 -1.67 -7.07 -5.09
CA CYS A 96 -1.29 -7.64 -3.78
C CYS A 96 -0.75 -9.06 -3.84
N ARG A 97 -1.31 -9.91 -4.70
CA ARG A 97 -0.85 -11.30 -4.88
C ARG A 97 0.61 -11.41 -5.36
N TYR A 98 1.09 -10.43 -6.11
CA TYR A 98 2.49 -10.41 -6.57
C TYR A 98 3.40 -9.77 -5.52
N SER A 99 2.99 -8.68 -4.89
CA SER A 99 3.74 -8.06 -3.79
C SER A 99 3.99 -9.07 -2.66
N LEU A 100 2.96 -9.80 -2.23
CA LEU A 100 3.09 -10.86 -1.23
C LEU A 100 4.13 -11.91 -1.66
N LYS A 101 4.09 -12.37 -2.92
CA LYS A 101 5.05 -13.36 -3.44
C LYS A 101 6.48 -12.84 -3.47
N TYR A 102 6.69 -11.54 -3.73
CA TYR A 102 8.03 -10.94 -3.68
C TYR A 102 8.62 -11.00 -2.28
N TYR A 103 7.84 -10.65 -1.24
CA TYR A 103 8.26 -10.80 0.15
C TYR A 103 8.56 -12.26 0.52
N GLN A 104 7.68 -13.18 0.14
CA GLN A 104 7.87 -14.62 0.39
C GLN A 104 9.15 -15.14 -0.25
N LYS A 105 9.40 -14.78 -1.51
CA LYS A 105 10.61 -15.20 -2.26
C LYS A 105 11.91 -14.71 -1.63
N LYS A 106 11.84 -13.56 -0.93
CA LYS A 106 13.01 -12.98 -0.22
C LYS A 106 13.11 -13.42 1.24
N GLY A 107 12.18 -14.25 1.75
CA GLY A 107 12.15 -14.63 3.15
C GLY A 107 11.81 -13.48 4.10
N GLN A 108 11.15 -12.42 3.59
CA GLN A 108 10.76 -11.22 4.33
C GLN A 108 9.24 -11.18 4.59
N PHE A 109 8.63 -12.34 4.76
CA PHE A 109 7.20 -12.49 5.04
C PHE A 109 6.97 -13.31 6.30
N GLY A 110 6.14 -12.83 7.22
CA GLY A 110 5.89 -13.48 8.50
C GLY A 110 4.48 -13.28 9.04
N LYS A 111 4.22 -13.83 10.21
CA LYS A 111 2.90 -13.78 10.88
C LYS A 111 2.79 -12.72 11.97
N GLU A 112 3.92 -12.13 12.38
CA GLU A 112 3.94 -11.11 13.42
C GLU A 112 3.94 -9.71 12.82
N PRO A 113 3.08 -8.78 13.30
CA PRO A 113 3.09 -7.41 12.83
C PRO A 113 4.35 -6.67 13.28
N LYS A 114 4.78 -5.73 12.46
CA LYS A 114 5.78 -4.70 12.83
C LYS A 114 5.23 -3.35 12.39
N ILE A 115 5.48 -2.29 13.15
CA ILE A 115 5.12 -0.92 12.74
C ILE A 115 5.80 -0.60 11.41
N GLY A 116 5.05 -0.11 10.43
CA GLY A 116 5.54 0.17 9.09
C GLY A 116 5.62 -1.04 8.16
N SER A 117 5.27 -2.26 8.61
CA SER A 117 5.17 -3.42 7.71
C SER A 117 3.92 -3.35 6.84
N GLN A 118 4.00 -3.97 5.67
CA GLN A 118 2.85 -4.14 4.78
C GLN A 118 2.02 -5.34 5.23
N ILE A 119 0.75 -5.13 5.57
CA ILE A 119 -0.20 -6.20 5.91
C ILE A 119 -0.95 -6.64 4.66
N PHE A 120 -1.17 -7.95 4.52
CA PHE A 120 -1.88 -8.55 3.40
C PHE A 120 -3.12 -9.31 3.86
N PHE A 121 -4.21 -9.18 3.10
CA PHE A 121 -5.48 -9.84 3.34
C PHE A 121 -5.86 -10.73 2.17
N ASN A 122 -6.31 -11.95 2.50
CA ASN A 122 -6.82 -12.92 1.52
C ASN A 122 -8.32 -12.78 1.33
N ASP A 123 -8.78 -13.08 0.12
CA ASP A 123 -10.18 -13.33 -0.18
C ASP A 123 -10.64 -14.72 0.35
N ALA A 124 -11.87 -15.11 0.02
CA ALA A 124 -12.42 -16.41 0.42
C ALA A 124 -11.68 -17.60 -0.18
N ALA A 125 -11.03 -17.41 -1.33
CA ALA A 125 -10.23 -18.44 -2.02
C ALA A 125 -8.79 -18.50 -1.51
N GLY A 126 -8.40 -17.68 -0.53
CA GLY A 126 -7.04 -17.63 -0.01
C GLY A 126 -6.06 -16.83 -0.88
N VAL A 127 -6.55 -16.03 -1.82
CA VAL A 127 -5.73 -15.19 -2.68
C VAL A 127 -5.62 -13.78 -2.09
N SER A 128 -4.40 -13.26 -1.99
CA SER A 128 -4.18 -11.89 -1.51
C SER A 128 -4.79 -10.87 -2.47
N HIS A 129 -5.73 -10.06 -1.96
CA HIS A 129 -6.51 -9.12 -2.75
C HIS A 129 -6.52 -7.70 -2.17
N HIS A 130 -6.11 -7.53 -0.92
CA HIS A 130 -6.08 -6.23 -0.25
C HIS A 130 -4.84 -6.10 0.63
N THR A 131 -4.42 -4.86 0.89
CA THR A 131 -3.22 -4.55 1.65
C THR A 131 -3.31 -3.15 2.27
N GLY A 132 -2.48 -2.92 3.26
CA GLY A 132 -2.27 -1.62 3.90
C GLY A 132 -0.93 -1.57 4.62
N ILE A 133 -0.73 -0.54 5.43
CA ILE A 133 0.45 -0.40 6.28
C ILE A 133 0.04 -0.52 7.74
N VAL A 134 0.86 -1.21 8.54
CA VAL A 134 0.64 -1.34 10.00
C VAL A 134 1.03 -0.03 10.67
N GLU A 135 0.04 0.69 11.21
CA GLU A 135 0.24 1.92 11.98
C GLU A 135 0.68 1.62 13.41
N ASN A 136 0.04 0.63 14.03
CA ASN A 136 0.32 0.20 15.40
C ASN A 136 -0.26 -1.21 15.64
N PHE A 137 0.10 -1.84 16.75
CA PHE A 137 -0.51 -3.10 17.20
C PHE A 137 -0.34 -3.27 18.71
N ASP A 138 -1.19 -4.12 19.29
CA ASP A 138 -1.10 -4.62 20.67
C ASP A 138 -1.19 -6.14 20.69
N THR A 139 -1.43 -6.73 21.84
CA THR A 139 -1.53 -8.20 22.00
C THR A 139 -2.73 -8.81 21.28
N SER A 140 -3.77 -8.03 21.01
CA SER A 140 -5.07 -8.49 20.48
C SER A 140 -5.43 -7.91 19.12
N LYS A 141 -4.91 -6.73 18.79
CA LYS A 141 -5.33 -5.95 17.62
C LYS A 141 -4.15 -5.47 16.78
N VAL A 142 -4.41 -5.24 15.50
CA VAL A 142 -3.56 -4.51 14.57
C VAL A 142 -4.34 -3.33 14.00
N TYR A 143 -3.71 -2.18 13.98
CA TYR A 143 -4.24 -0.91 13.48
C TYR A 143 -3.54 -0.58 12.18
N THR A 144 -4.31 -0.26 11.13
CA THR A 144 -3.78 -0.08 9.79
C THR A 144 -4.21 1.25 9.18
N ILE A 145 -3.45 1.71 8.19
CA ILE A 145 -3.87 2.73 7.24
C ILE A 145 -3.87 2.08 5.86
N GLU A 146 -5.00 2.17 5.16
CA GLU A 146 -5.26 1.43 3.94
C GLU A 146 -5.75 2.35 2.83
N GLY A 147 -5.17 2.20 1.64
CA GLY A 147 -5.67 2.83 0.42
C GLY A 147 -6.76 1.97 -0.22
N ASN A 148 -7.64 2.62 -0.97
CA ASN A 148 -8.75 1.95 -1.69
C ASN A 148 -9.68 1.13 -0.78
N GLN A 149 -9.79 1.52 0.47
CA GLN A 149 -10.73 0.91 1.41
C GLN A 149 -12.00 1.77 1.45
N GLY A 150 -13.06 1.29 0.80
CA GLY A 150 -14.26 2.10 0.58
C GLY A 150 -13.97 3.34 -0.28
N ASN A 151 -13.15 3.20 -1.33
CA ASN A 151 -12.74 4.25 -2.26
C ASN A 151 -12.01 5.44 -1.61
N GLN A 152 -11.28 5.19 -0.53
CA GLN A 152 -10.53 6.23 0.18
C GLN A 152 -9.31 5.66 0.91
N VAL A 153 -8.50 6.56 1.46
CA VAL A 153 -7.50 6.21 2.48
C VAL A 153 -8.15 6.34 3.83
N CYS A 154 -8.16 5.26 4.61
CA CYS A 154 -8.74 5.27 5.95
C CYS A 154 -7.99 4.36 6.94
N ARG A 155 -8.25 4.58 8.23
CA ARG A 155 -7.81 3.69 9.30
C ARG A 155 -8.75 2.54 9.47
N LYS A 156 -8.19 1.35 9.75
CA LYS A 156 -8.94 0.15 10.10
C LYS A 156 -8.32 -0.52 11.33
N THR A 157 -9.10 -1.34 11.98
CA THR A 157 -8.66 -2.13 13.13
C THR A 157 -9.16 -3.55 12.97
N TYR A 158 -8.26 -4.51 13.17
CA TYR A 158 -8.57 -5.94 13.06
C TYR A 158 -8.11 -6.67 14.32
N SER A 159 -8.79 -7.78 14.67
CA SER A 159 -8.20 -8.76 15.57
C SER A 159 -6.93 -9.33 14.93
N ARG A 160 -5.87 -9.54 15.71
CA ARG A 160 -4.66 -10.23 15.22
C ARG A 160 -4.94 -11.64 14.71
N ASN A 161 -6.01 -12.27 15.20
CA ASN A 161 -6.48 -13.58 14.77
C ASN A 161 -7.53 -13.52 13.64
N TYR A 162 -7.71 -12.35 12.99
CA TYR A 162 -8.63 -12.25 11.88
C TYR A 162 -8.20 -13.17 10.74
N ASN A 163 -9.06 -14.12 10.40
CA ASN A 163 -8.75 -15.24 9.51
C ASN A 163 -8.41 -14.83 8.06
N ARG A 164 -8.66 -13.58 7.69
CA ARG A 164 -8.28 -13.03 6.37
C ARG A 164 -6.87 -12.45 6.34
N ILE A 165 -6.23 -12.25 7.47
CA ILE A 165 -4.83 -11.77 7.49
C ILE A 165 -3.94 -12.89 6.97
N ALA A 166 -3.34 -12.67 5.78
CA ALA A 166 -2.37 -13.59 5.19
C ALA A 166 -1.02 -13.54 5.94
N GLY A 167 -0.62 -12.35 6.35
CA GLY A 167 0.63 -12.06 7.05
C GLY A 167 1.16 -10.67 6.73
N TYR A 168 2.45 -10.49 7.01
CA TYR A 168 3.13 -9.18 6.96
C TYR A 168 4.44 -9.28 6.17
N GLY A 169 4.69 -8.30 5.30
CA GLY A 169 5.95 -8.10 4.60
C GLY A 169 6.79 -7.01 5.28
N TYR A 170 8.12 -7.26 5.48
CA TYR A 170 9.05 -6.33 6.15
C TYR A 170 10.50 -6.53 5.74
#